data_50991344fef606419a4547135225704b
#
_entry.id   50991344fef606419a4547135225704b
#
_cell.length_a   1.000
_cell.length_b   1.000
_cell.length_c   1.000
_cell.angle_alpha   90.00
_cell.angle_beta   90.00
_cell.angle_gamma   90.00
#
_symmetry.space_group_name_H-M   'P 1'
#
loop_
_entity.id
_entity.type
_entity.pdbx_description
1 polymer ?
#
loop_
_entity_poly.entity_id
_entity_poly.type
_entity_poly.pdbx_seq_one_letter_code
_entity_poly.pdbx_strand_id
1 'polypeptide(L)'
;LLLPQRGALAAPAAALQEGVMAAYFADQGARPLLRIYDAGNTREEALAAYDQAVAEGADHILGPLSREAVTGLFERQQALLPTLALNYADAAVIAPRGSLQFALLPEEEAAAIAVRLAERRHGRVLVLRSADELGQRSLAAFRAAHEARGGRIIDSASADPRTPDQSAALAKLAGNDSGRDRVRYLRGLLGLDLRYEPAPRSDVDAIVLLVRAPQARLLLPQLRTRQDLPGEVYATSAVYEGRPNPALDRDLDGLQFCDSPWLLGGYVPGDVPERSALAGLPTTDGPAARLFAYGIDAWRLLPLLDWLEANPGQAVDGATGKLSADRNGRIRRLLTWARFENGVPVVVD
;
A
#
# COMPACT_ATOMS: atom_id res chain seq x y z
N LEU A 1 1.33 -23.18 8.73
CA LEU A 1 0.66 -22.07 8.08
C LEU A 1 -0.78 -21.97 8.59
N LEU A 2 -1.12 -20.85 9.22
CA LEU A 2 -2.46 -20.60 9.78
C LEU A 2 -3.20 -19.60 8.91
N LEU A 3 -4.09 -20.05 8.04
CA LEU A 3 -4.86 -19.21 7.14
C LEU A 3 -6.35 -19.58 7.13
N PRO A 4 -7.25 -18.59 7.02
CA PRO A 4 -8.67 -18.87 6.87
C PRO A 4 -8.95 -19.52 5.51
N GLN A 5 -9.62 -20.69 5.54
CA GLN A 5 -9.99 -21.44 4.33
C GLN A 5 -11.41 -21.11 3.85
N ARG A 6 -12.16 -20.29 4.61
CA ARG A 6 -13.56 -19.93 4.38
C ARG A 6 -13.82 -18.47 4.79
N GLY A 7 -14.97 -17.94 4.37
CA GLY A 7 -15.38 -16.57 4.69
C GLY A 7 -14.72 -15.51 3.84
N ALA A 8 -14.78 -14.26 4.30
CA ALA A 8 -14.34 -13.08 3.53
C ALA A 8 -12.83 -13.06 3.23
N LEU A 9 -12.03 -13.70 4.08
CA LEU A 9 -10.57 -13.75 3.92
C LEU A 9 -10.08 -15.00 3.16
N ALA A 10 -10.96 -15.92 2.75
CA ALA A 10 -10.55 -17.15 2.07
C ALA A 10 -9.82 -16.87 0.74
N ALA A 11 -10.36 -15.98 -0.10
CA ALA A 11 -9.72 -15.66 -1.39
C ALA A 11 -8.38 -14.92 -1.21
N PRO A 12 -8.24 -13.89 -0.37
CA PRO A 12 -6.94 -13.34 -0.01
C PRO A 12 -5.96 -14.36 0.56
N ALA A 13 -6.42 -15.24 1.45
CA ALA A 13 -5.60 -16.28 2.07
C ALA A 13 -5.10 -17.30 1.03
N ALA A 14 -5.94 -17.69 0.07
CA ALA A 14 -5.55 -18.60 -1.02
C ALA A 14 -4.43 -18.01 -1.88
N ALA A 15 -4.53 -16.73 -2.29
CA ALA A 15 -3.50 -16.06 -3.06
C ALA A 15 -2.16 -15.97 -2.29
N LEU A 16 -2.22 -15.67 -0.99
CA LEU A 16 -1.06 -15.66 -0.11
C LEU A 16 -0.46 -17.08 0.02
N GLN A 17 -1.29 -18.09 0.24
CA GLN A 17 -0.87 -19.48 0.32
C GLN A 17 -0.16 -19.93 -0.95
N GLU A 18 -0.67 -19.59 -2.14
CA GLU A 18 -0.01 -19.90 -3.41
C GLU A 18 1.38 -19.25 -3.49
N GLY A 19 1.55 -18.02 -3.01
CA GLY A 19 2.85 -17.35 -2.91
C GLY A 19 3.81 -18.05 -1.95
N VAL A 20 3.33 -18.48 -0.77
CA VAL A 20 4.10 -19.29 0.18
C VAL A 20 4.55 -20.59 -0.49
N MET A 21 3.64 -21.30 -1.16
CA MET A 21 3.95 -22.56 -1.84
C MET A 21 4.95 -22.37 -2.98
N ALA A 22 4.82 -21.29 -3.76
CA ALA A 22 5.78 -20.96 -4.81
C ALA A 22 7.19 -20.77 -4.26
N ALA A 23 7.34 -20.02 -3.18
CA ALA A 23 8.62 -19.82 -2.51
C ALA A 23 9.14 -21.13 -1.87
N TYR A 24 8.28 -21.89 -1.21
CA TYR A 24 8.61 -23.20 -0.64
C TYR A 24 9.17 -24.17 -1.68
N PHE A 25 8.57 -24.26 -2.87
CA PHE A 25 9.06 -25.14 -3.92
C PHE A 25 10.29 -24.58 -4.66
N ALA A 26 10.48 -23.28 -4.70
CA ALA A 26 11.68 -22.66 -5.27
C ALA A 26 12.90 -22.75 -4.35
N ASP A 27 12.70 -22.94 -3.06
CA ASP A 27 13.78 -23.06 -2.09
C ASP A 27 14.68 -24.27 -2.41
N GLN A 28 15.98 -24.01 -2.56
CA GLN A 28 17.01 -25.02 -2.84
C GLN A 28 17.60 -25.65 -1.57
N GLY A 29 17.26 -25.10 -0.41
CA GLY A 29 17.71 -25.57 0.89
C GLY A 29 16.95 -26.81 1.40
N ALA A 30 17.25 -27.21 2.65
CA ALA A 30 16.49 -28.22 3.35
C ALA A 30 15.07 -27.70 3.62
N ARG A 31 14.07 -28.30 3.01
CA ARG A 31 12.67 -27.89 3.17
C ARG A 31 12.10 -28.46 4.47
N PRO A 32 11.65 -27.63 5.40
CA PRO A 32 10.91 -28.11 6.56
C PRO A 32 9.55 -28.70 6.14
N LEU A 33 8.95 -29.51 6.99
CA LEU A 33 7.58 -29.98 6.78
C LEU A 33 6.60 -28.79 6.93
N LEU A 34 5.91 -28.45 5.86
CA LEU A 34 4.87 -27.43 5.87
C LEU A 34 3.50 -28.06 6.09
N ARG A 35 2.80 -27.67 7.14
CA ARG A 35 1.41 -28.04 7.43
C ARG A 35 0.52 -26.81 7.35
N ILE A 36 -0.70 -26.99 6.86
CA ILE A 36 -1.70 -25.94 6.68
C ILE A 36 -2.87 -26.24 7.60
N TYR A 37 -3.25 -25.26 8.42
CA TYR A 37 -4.37 -25.31 9.34
C TYR A 37 -5.40 -24.24 8.97
N ASP A 38 -6.69 -24.60 9.01
CA ASP A 38 -7.77 -23.62 8.86
C ASP A 38 -7.85 -22.76 10.12
N ALA A 39 -7.43 -21.52 10.02
CA ALA A 39 -7.50 -20.56 11.11
C ALA A 39 -8.94 -20.01 11.33
N GLY A 40 -9.90 -20.43 10.53
CA GLY A 40 -11.29 -19.98 10.65
C GLY A 40 -11.48 -18.48 10.41
N ASN A 41 -12.59 -17.95 10.90
CA ASN A 41 -12.96 -16.54 10.73
C ASN A 41 -13.02 -15.76 12.05
N THR A 42 -12.84 -16.42 13.18
CA THR A 42 -12.88 -15.80 14.51
C THR A 42 -11.53 -15.89 15.19
N ARG A 43 -11.36 -15.07 16.23
CA ARG A 43 -10.19 -15.10 17.10
C ARG A 43 -10.01 -16.49 17.74
N GLU A 44 -11.10 -17.06 18.24
CA GLU A 44 -11.10 -18.34 18.95
C GLU A 44 -10.70 -19.49 18.04
N GLU A 45 -11.23 -19.54 16.81
CA GLU A 45 -10.84 -20.55 15.80
C GLU A 45 -9.35 -20.47 15.47
N ALA A 46 -8.82 -19.26 15.27
CA ALA A 46 -7.41 -19.06 14.96
C ALA A 46 -6.50 -19.45 16.12
N LEU A 47 -6.89 -19.16 17.37
CA LEU A 47 -6.14 -19.56 18.55
C LEU A 47 -6.18 -21.08 18.75
N ALA A 48 -7.29 -21.74 18.49
CA ALA A 48 -7.40 -23.20 18.54
C ALA A 48 -6.51 -23.86 17.47
N ALA A 49 -6.47 -23.31 16.24
CA ALA A 49 -5.58 -23.79 15.20
C ALA A 49 -4.09 -23.61 15.56
N TYR A 50 -3.73 -22.52 16.22
CA TYR A 50 -2.40 -22.31 16.77
C TYR A 50 -2.06 -23.38 17.82
N ASP A 51 -2.94 -23.61 18.78
CA ASP A 51 -2.73 -24.61 19.84
C ASP A 51 -2.62 -26.03 19.27
N GLN A 52 -3.40 -26.35 18.24
CA GLN A 52 -3.28 -27.61 17.52
C GLN A 52 -1.89 -27.74 16.83
N ALA A 53 -1.42 -26.69 16.14
CA ALA A 53 -0.12 -26.71 15.48
C ALA A 53 1.02 -26.91 16.49
N VAL A 54 0.95 -26.25 17.66
CA VAL A 54 1.90 -26.45 18.77
C VAL A 54 1.87 -27.87 19.29
N ALA A 55 0.69 -28.44 19.53
CA ALA A 55 0.53 -29.81 20.02
C ALA A 55 1.03 -30.87 19.00
N GLU A 56 0.99 -30.56 17.72
CA GLU A 56 1.50 -31.41 16.64
C GLU A 56 2.99 -31.22 16.36
N GLY A 57 3.68 -30.39 17.18
CA GLY A 57 5.14 -30.22 17.14
C GLY A 57 5.63 -29.24 16.09
N ALA A 58 4.89 -28.16 15.83
CA ALA A 58 5.39 -27.07 15.01
C ALA A 58 6.58 -26.37 15.68
N ASP A 59 7.59 -25.97 14.90
CA ASP A 59 8.73 -25.17 15.34
C ASP A 59 8.55 -23.68 15.05
N HIS A 60 7.81 -23.34 13.98
CA HIS A 60 7.54 -21.98 13.54
C HIS A 60 6.09 -21.85 13.09
N ILE A 61 5.53 -20.65 13.24
CA ILE A 61 4.18 -20.34 12.83
C ILE A 61 4.20 -19.19 11.80
N LEU A 62 3.50 -19.39 10.69
CA LEU A 62 3.21 -18.37 9.69
C LEU A 62 1.71 -18.07 9.69
N GLY A 63 1.33 -16.86 10.09
CA GLY A 63 -0.05 -16.48 10.40
C GLY A 63 -0.26 -16.14 11.88
N PRO A 64 -1.48 -15.86 12.32
CA PRO A 64 -2.71 -15.78 11.53
C PRO A 64 -2.83 -14.52 10.67
N LEU A 65 -3.88 -14.43 9.83
CA LEU A 65 -4.08 -13.35 8.86
C LEU A 65 -5.02 -12.24 9.37
N SER A 66 -5.99 -12.53 10.23
CA SER A 66 -6.90 -11.50 10.73
C SER A 66 -6.26 -10.70 11.87
N ARG A 67 -6.55 -9.38 11.92
CA ARG A 67 -6.03 -8.52 13.00
C ARG A 67 -6.46 -8.99 14.38
N GLU A 68 -7.72 -9.38 14.54
CA GLU A 68 -8.27 -9.87 15.81
C GLU A 68 -7.54 -11.12 16.30
N ALA A 69 -7.24 -12.05 15.38
CA ALA A 69 -6.50 -13.26 15.72
C ALA A 69 -5.04 -12.96 16.10
N VAL A 70 -4.37 -12.04 15.38
CA VAL A 70 -3.01 -11.61 15.72
C VAL A 70 -2.99 -10.93 17.08
N THR A 71 -3.93 -10.00 17.33
CA THR A 71 -4.07 -9.34 18.64
C THR A 71 -4.26 -10.37 19.73
N GLY A 72 -5.22 -11.29 19.55
CA GLY A 72 -5.51 -12.34 20.52
C GLY A 72 -4.35 -13.29 20.79
N LEU A 73 -3.57 -13.60 19.75
CA LEU A 73 -2.38 -14.44 19.92
C LEU A 73 -1.31 -13.73 20.75
N PHE A 74 -1.04 -12.46 20.44
CA PHE A 74 0.02 -11.69 21.12
C PHE A 74 -0.36 -11.19 22.52
N GLU A 75 -1.65 -11.13 22.84
CA GLU A 75 -2.13 -10.87 24.19
C GLU A 75 -1.92 -12.07 25.14
N ARG A 76 -1.64 -13.27 24.62
CA ARG A 76 -1.30 -14.41 25.45
C ARG A 76 0.04 -14.15 26.17
N GLN A 77 0.03 -14.23 27.49
CA GLN A 77 1.23 -14.05 28.31
C GLN A 77 2.17 -15.28 28.32
N GLN A 78 1.90 -16.26 27.48
CA GLN A 78 2.71 -17.48 27.36
C GLN A 78 3.80 -17.30 26.32
N ALA A 79 4.91 -18.01 26.48
CA ALA A 79 5.92 -18.08 25.43
C ALA A 79 5.33 -18.68 24.17
N LEU A 80 5.35 -17.90 23.08
CA LEU A 80 4.91 -18.35 21.78
C LEU A 80 6.06 -19.00 21.01
N LEU A 81 5.72 -19.90 20.08
CA LEU A 81 6.67 -20.30 19.05
C LEU A 81 7.06 -19.10 18.18
N PRO A 82 8.25 -19.08 17.57
CA PRO A 82 8.63 -18.07 16.60
C PRO A 82 7.52 -17.92 15.56
N THR A 83 6.93 -16.72 15.47
CA THR A 83 5.72 -16.47 14.70
C THR A 83 5.89 -15.26 13.80
N LEU A 84 5.66 -15.43 12.51
CA LEU A 84 5.41 -14.31 11.59
C LEU A 84 3.91 -14.13 11.43
N ALA A 85 3.33 -13.21 12.16
CA ALA A 85 1.92 -12.84 12.03
C ALA A 85 1.69 -12.08 10.72
N LEU A 86 0.64 -12.43 9.98
CA LEU A 86 0.33 -11.89 8.66
C LEU A 86 -0.63 -10.69 8.72
N ASN A 87 -0.58 -9.97 9.82
CA ASN A 87 -1.22 -8.67 10.03
C ASN A 87 -0.55 -7.96 11.21
N TYR A 88 -0.91 -6.70 11.42
CA TYR A 88 -0.55 -6.01 12.65
C TYR A 88 -1.65 -6.21 13.71
N ALA A 89 -1.21 -6.51 14.92
CA ALA A 89 -2.05 -6.44 16.10
C ALA A 89 -2.54 -5.01 16.36
N ASP A 90 -3.48 -4.85 17.26
CA ASP A 90 -3.92 -3.54 17.73
C ASP A 90 -2.74 -2.73 18.29
N ALA A 91 -2.85 -1.39 18.20
CA ALA A 91 -1.72 -0.49 18.44
C ALA A 91 -1.06 -0.62 19.83
N ALA A 92 -1.82 -1.08 20.82
CA ALA A 92 -1.34 -1.29 22.19
C ALA A 92 -0.61 -2.62 22.39
N VAL A 93 -0.66 -3.54 21.42
CA VAL A 93 -0.11 -4.88 21.51
C VAL A 93 1.22 -4.96 20.76
N ILE A 94 2.26 -5.35 21.45
CA ILE A 94 3.63 -5.51 20.90
C ILE A 94 3.84 -6.99 20.60
N ALA A 95 4.54 -7.27 19.50
CA ALA A 95 4.92 -8.64 19.17
C ALA A 95 5.80 -9.24 20.29
N PRO A 96 5.50 -10.45 20.77
CA PRO A 96 6.37 -11.16 21.70
C PRO A 96 7.74 -11.45 21.08
N ARG A 97 8.73 -11.64 21.94
CA ARG A 97 10.09 -11.96 21.50
C ARG A 97 10.11 -13.18 20.58
N GLY A 98 10.91 -13.14 19.53
CA GLY A 98 10.98 -14.17 18.49
C GLY A 98 9.79 -14.12 17.50
N SER A 99 8.92 -13.13 17.61
CA SER A 99 7.76 -12.97 16.72
C SER A 99 7.77 -11.62 16.03
N LEU A 100 7.38 -11.59 14.76
CA LEU A 100 7.25 -10.37 13.99
C LEU A 100 5.84 -10.27 13.37
N GLN A 101 5.52 -9.06 12.93
CA GLN A 101 4.24 -8.72 12.31
C GLN A 101 4.50 -8.20 10.90
N PHE A 102 3.87 -8.78 9.92
CA PHE A 102 3.97 -8.35 8.54
C PHE A 102 2.58 -8.05 7.98
N ALA A 103 2.42 -6.96 7.24
CA ALA A 103 1.13 -6.57 6.68
C ALA A 103 1.29 -5.80 5.37
N LEU A 104 0.26 -5.84 4.52
CA LEU A 104 0.13 -4.99 3.33
C LEU A 104 -0.90 -3.89 3.63
N LEU A 105 -0.47 -2.80 4.27
CA LEU A 105 -1.37 -1.72 4.65
C LEU A 105 -1.32 -0.56 3.65
N PRO A 106 -2.48 -0.11 3.12
CA PRO A 106 -2.56 1.09 2.29
C PRO A 106 -2.02 2.35 2.97
N GLU A 107 -2.08 2.40 4.30
CA GLU A 107 -1.53 3.48 5.12
C GLU A 107 -0.01 3.57 5.00
N GLU A 108 0.69 2.45 4.85
CA GLU A 108 2.15 2.44 4.65
C GLU A 108 2.52 2.98 3.28
N GLU A 109 1.74 2.65 2.25
CA GLU A 109 1.93 3.21 0.92
C GLU A 109 1.67 4.72 0.89
N ALA A 110 0.63 5.18 1.57
CA ALA A 110 0.36 6.60 1.73
C ALA A 110 1.50 7.33 2.46
N ALA A 111 2.08 6.71 3.49
CA ALA A 111 3.26 7.24 4.17
C ALA A 111 4.52 7.24 3.28
N ALA A 112 4.67 6.24 2.40
CA ALA A 112 5.77 6.18 1.42
C ALA A 112 5.73 7.36 0.43
N ILE A 113 4.53 7.82 0.03
CA ILE A 113 4.39 9.04 -0.78
C ILE A 113 4.98 10.25 -0.04
N ALA A 114 4.74 10.38 1.26
CA ALA A 114 5.28 11.50 2.04
C ALA A 114 6.82 11.50 2.09
N VAL A 115 7.44 10.31 2.12
CA VAL A 115 8.91 10.17 2.02
C VAL A 115 9.38 10.64 0.65
N ARG A 116 8.77 10.16 -0.43
CA ARG A 116 9.12 10.54 -1.82
C ARG A 116 9.01 12.04 -2.06
N LEU A 117 7.93 12.65 -1.57
CA LEU A 117 7.72 14.08 -1.69
C LEU A 117 8.81 14.89 -0.97
N ALA A 118 9.24 14.44 0.22
CA ALA A 118 10.32 15.08 0.95
C ALA A 118 11.66 14.99 0.20
N GLU A 119 11.98 13.83 -0.40
CA GLU A 119 13.16 13.63 -1.25
C GLU A 119 13.15 14.56 -2.47
N ARG A 120 11.97 14.79 -3.06
CA ARG A 120 11.77 15.69 -4.20
C ARG A 120 11.59 17.17 -3.80
N ARG A 121 11.62 17.49 -2.49
CA ARG A 121 11.38 18.83 -1.94
C ARG A 121 9.98 19.40 -2.25
N HIS A 122 9.00 18.53 -2.39
CA HIS A 122 7.58 18.88 -2.59
C HIS A 122 6.88 18.97 -1.24
N GLY A 123 7.02 20.14 -0.59
CA GLY A 123 6.49 20.34 0.76
C GLY A 123 5.02 20.72 0.80
N ARG A 124 4.46 21.27 -0.29
CA ARG A 124 3.10 21.82 -0.34
C ARG A 124 2.27 21.05 -1.36
N VAL A 125 1.27 20.34 -0.92
CA VAL A 125 0.52 19.43 -1.80
C VAL A 125 -0.98 19.61 -1.72
N LEU A 126 -1.65 19.23 -2.81
CA LEU A 126 -3.09 18.99 -2.85
C LEU A 126 -3.36 17.51 -2.77
N VAL A 127 -4.48 17.10 -2.17
CA VAL A 127 -4.85 15.70 -2.07
C VAL A 127 -6.24 15.46 -2.65
N LEU A 128 -6.32 14.52 -3.60
CA LEU A 128 -7.58 13.93 -4.06
C LEU A 128 -7.68 12.51 -3.51
N ARG A 129 -8.74 12.22 -2.77
CA ARG A 129 -8.97 10.91 -2.19
C ARG A 129 -10.29 10.30 -2.65
N SER A 130 -10.40 9.00 -2.58
CA SER A 130 -11.69 8.31 -2.64
C SER A 130 -12.60 8.75 -1.49
N ALA A 131 -13.92 8.80 -1.72
CA ALA A 131 -14.89 9.19 -0.71
C ALA A 131 -15.11 8.12 0.38
N ASP A 132 -14.62 6.90 0.15
CA ASP A 132 -14.78 5.76 1.04
C ASP A 132 -13.82 5.78 2.26
N GLU A 133 -13.97 4.79 3.12
CA GLU A 133 -13.14 4.63 4.33
C GLU A 133 -11.66 4.46 3.99
N LEU A 134 -11.33 3.72 2.92
CA LEU A 134 -9.95 3.54 2.47
C LEU A 134 -9.29 4.88 2.16
N GLY A 135 -9.98 5.76 1.42
CA GLY A 135 -9.48 7.09 1.12
C GLY A 135 -9.31 7.96 2.36
N GLN A 136 -10.18 7.81 3.37
CA GLN A 136 -10.05 8.54 4.63
C GLN A 136 -8.85 8.06 5.45
N ARG A 137 -8.66 6.75 5.60
CA ARG A 137 -7.53 6.15 6.32
C ARG A 137 -6.20 6.50 5.64
N SER A 138 -6.13 6.38 4.32
CA SER A 138 -4.94 6.74 3.55
C SER A 138 -4.59 8.23 3.68
N LEU A 139 -5.60 9.12 3.67
CA LEU A 139 -5.37 10.56 3.90
C LEU A 139 -4.83 10.83 5.31
N ALA A 140 -5.38 10.18 6.33
CA ALA A 140 -4.92 10.34 7.71
C ALA A 140 -3.45 9.91 7.87
N ALA A 141 -3.07 8.76 7.31
CA ALA A 141 -1.71 8.26 7.33
C ALA A 141 -0.74 9.13 6.53
N PHE A 142 -1.15 9.55 5.32
CA PHE A 142 -0.37 10.49 4.50
C PHE A 142 -0.14 11.80 5.23
N ARG A 143 -1.19 12.40 5.80
CA ARG A 143 -1.11 13.65 6.55
C ARG A 143 -0.11 13.54 7.69
N ALA A 144 -0.25 12.56 8.55
CA ALA A 144 0.65 12.34 9.68
C ALA A 144 2.12 12.20 9.23
N ALA A 145 2.37 11.41 8.17
CA ALA A 145 3.70 11.20 7.65
C ALA A 145 4.30 12.44 6.96
N HIS A 146 3.46 13.22 6.24
CA HIS A 146 3.89 14.40 5.50
C HIS A 146 4.17 15.58 6.44
N GLU A 147 3.28 15.85 7.40
CA GLU A 147 3.43 16.90 8.41
C GLU A 147 4.62 16.62 9.34
N ALA A 148 4.87 15.35 9.71
CA ALA A 148 6.06 14.97 10.49
C ALA A 148 7.39 15.26 9.76
N ARG A 149 7.35 15.47 8.44
CA ARG A 149 8.52 15.86 7.61
C ARG A 149 8.53 17.34 7.24
N GLY A 150 7.69 18.14 7.88
CA GLY A 150 7.57 19.59 7.63
C GLY A 150 6.74 19.94 6.39
N GLY A 151 6.08 18.95 5.77
CA GLY A 151 5.16 19.17 4.66
C GLY A 151 3.81 19.72 5.09
N ARG A 152 3.06 20.25 4.14
CA ARG A 152 1.73 20.85 4.37
C ARG A 152 0.76 20.43 3.28
N ILE A 153 -0.40 19.94 3.67
CA ILE A 153 -1.55 19.77 2.78
C ILE A 153 -2.27 21.12 2.67
N ILE A 154 -2.21 21.72 1.50
CA ILE A 154 -2.81 23.04 1.24
C ILE A 154 -4.33 22.91 1.17
N ASP A 155 -4.83 21.89 0.45
CA ASP A 155 -6.26 21.58 0.40
C ASP A 155 -6.47 20.09 0.06
N SER A 156 -7.68 19.60 0.33
CA SER A 156 -8.07 18.24 -0.03
C SER A 156 -9.51 18.17 -0.50
N ALA A 157 -9.76 17.29 -1.49
CA ALA A 157 -11.10 16.99 -1.98
C ALA A 157 -11.32 15.49 -2.09
N SER A 158 -12.60 15.08 -2.08
CA SER A 158 -12.99 13.70 -2.35
C SER A 158 -13.53 13.58 -3.77
N ALA A 159 -13.07 12.55 -4.49
CA ALA A 159 -13.60 12.14 -5.77
C ALA A 159 -14.71 11.12 -5.55
N ASP A 160 -15.90 11.36 -6.10
CA ASP A 160 -17.00 10.39 -6.08
C ASP A 160 -16.81 9.37 -7.22
N PRO A 161 -16.65 8.08 -6.92
CA PRO A 161 -16.44 7.05 -7.95
C PRO A 161 -17.64 6.86 -8.89
N ARG A 162 -18.82 7.36 -8.49
CA ARG A 162 -20.05 7.25 -9.29
C ARG A 162 -20.23 8.39 -10.30
N THR A 163 -19.42 9.45 -10.19
CA THR A 163 -19.53 10.64 -11.02
C THR A 163 -18.34 10.70 -11.96
N PRO A 164 -18.53 10.56 -13.29
CA PRO A 164 -17.42 10.67 -14.25
C PRO A 164 -16.80 12.08 -14.29
N ASP A 165 -17.62 13.11 -14.17
CA ASP A 165 -17.18 14.51 -14.13
C ASP A 165 -16.75 14.90 -12.72
N GLN A 166 -15.44 15.12 -12.53
CA GLN A 166 -14.84 15.53 -11.27
C GLN A 166 -14.53 17.04 -11.21
N SER A 167 -15.10 17.83 -12.14
CA SER A 167 -14.83 19.28 -12.26
C SER A 167 -15.03 20.04 -10.96
N ALA A 168 -16.04 19.67 -10.16
CA ALA A 168 -16.31 20.31 -8.86
C ALA A 168 -15.18 20.08 -7.85
N ALA A 169 -14.69 18.83 -7.73
CA ALA A 169 -13.57 18.50 -6.84
C ALA A 169 -12.29 19.20 -7.29
N LEU A 170 -12.02 19.24 -8.60
CA LEU A 170 -10.86 19.91 -9.18
C LEU A 170 -10.94 21.43 -9.06
N ALA A 171 -12.14 22.04 -9.23
CA ALA A 171 -12.35 23.47 -9.04
C ALA A 171 -12.10 23.91 -7.60
N LYS A 172 -12.53 23.09 -6.64
CA LYS A 172 -12.23 23.30 -5.22
C LYS A 172 -10.72 23.31 -4.98
N LEU A 173 -9.98 22.31 -5.44
CA LEU A 173 -8.53 22.22 -5.28
C LEU A 173 -7.78 23.37 -5.97
N ALA A 174 -8.27 23.84 -7.09
CA ALA A 174 -7.69 24.99 -7.79
C ALA A 174 -7.91 26.33 -7.05
N GLY A 175 -8.76 26.33 -6.01
CA GLY A 175 -9.10 27.57 -5.28
C GLY A 175 -9.92 28.57 -6.09
N ASN A 176 -10.54 28.13 -7.20
CA ASN A 176 -11.25 29.01 -8.11
C ASN A 176 -12.47 29.68 -7.49
N ASP A 177 -13.13 29.01 -6.54
CA ASP A 177 -14.27 29.58 -5.83
C ASP A 177 -13.85 30.78 -4.98
N SER A 178 -12.76 30.64 -4.23
CA SER A 178 -12.22 31.75 -3.42
C SER A 178 -11.71 32.90 -4.30
N GLY A 179 -11.16 32.62 -5.45
CA GLY A 179 -10.72 33.62 -6.43
C GLY A 179 -11.90 34.39 -7.04
N ARG A 180 -12.96 33.68 -7.46
CA ARG A 180 -14.19 34.28 -7.97
C ARG A 180 -14.91 35.11 -6.91
N ASP A 181 -14.99 34.65 -5.68
CA ASP A 181 -15.60 35.37 -4.56
C ASP A 181 -14.83 36.65 -4.24
N ARG A 182 -13.50 36.58 -4.28
CA ARG A 182 -12.62 37.75 -4.09
C ARG A 182 -12.86 38.79 -5.20
N VAL A 183 -12.93 38.36 -6.45
CA VAL A 183 -13.20 39.28 -7.58
C VAL A 183 -14.60 39.87 -7.47
N ARG A 184 -15.61 39.08 -7.07
CA ARG A 184 -16.97 39.58 -6.83
C ARG A 184 -16.99 40.64 -5.72
N TYR A 185 -16.29 40.39 -4.61
CA TYR A 185 -16.15 41.36 -3.53
C TYR A 185 -15.46 42.66 -4.00
N LEU A 186 -14.34 42.51 -4.73
CA LEU A 186 -13.59 43.68 -5.23
C LEU A 186 -14.39 44.47 -6.27
N ARG A 187 -15.16 43.81 -7.13
CA ARG A 187 -16.12 44.48 -8.06
C ARG A 187 -17.10 45.35 -7.29
N GLY A 188 -17.68 44.81 -6.21
CA GLY A 188 -18.63 45.58 -5.37
C GLY A 188 -17.98 46.77 -4.65
N LEU A 189 -16.71 46.59 -4.22
CA LEU A 189 -16.00 47.65 -3.50
C LEU A 189 -15.48 48.78 -4.41
N LEU A 190 -14.95 48.40 -5.57
CA LEU A 190 -14.26 49.33 -6.48
C LEU A 190 -15.15 49.88 -7.58
N GLY A 191 -16.33 49.30 -7.83
CA GLY A 191 -17.20 49.67 -8.93
C GLY A 191 -16.62 49.40 -10.32
N LEU A 192 -15.58 48.53 -10.43
CA LEU A 192 -14.87 48.20 -11.65
C LEU A 192 -15.33 46.81 -12.19
N ASP A 193 -15.40 46.68 -13.51
CA ASP A 193 -15.62 45.37 -14.12
C ASP A 193 -14.34 44.56 -14.19
N LEU A 194 -14.02 43.86 -13.10
CA LEU A 194 -12.85 43.03 -12.98
C LEU A 194 -13.13 41.64 -13.62
N ARG A 195 -12.24 41.17 -14.47
CA ARG A 195 -12.28 39.79 -14.99
C ARG A 195 -11.46 38.87 -14.09
N TYR A 196 -11.98 37.68 -13.82
CA TYR A 196 -11.25 36.63 -13.14
C TYR A 196 -10.54 35.75 -14.17
N GLU A 197 -9.23 35.72 -14.12
CA GLU A 197 -8.41 34.78 -14.88
C GLU A 197 -7.75 33.85 -13.88
N PRO A 198 -7.98 32.49 -13.99
CA PRO A 198 -7.31 31.52 -13.16
C PRO A 198 -5.78 31.61 -13.36
N ALA A 199 -5.03 31.87 -12.31
CA ALA A 199 -3.58 31.82 -12.35
C ALA A 199 -3.10 30.45 -11.85
N PRO A 200 -1.96 29.94 -12.39
CA PRO A 200 -1.35 28.71 -11.86
C PRO A 200 -1.07 28.83 -10.36
N ARG A 201 -1.35 27.75 -9.62
CA ARG A 201 -1.10 27.69 -8.18
C ARG A 201 0.39 27.53 -7.90
N SER A 202 1.10 28.65 -7.73
CA SER A 202 2.53 28.68 -7.35
C SER A 202 2.77 28.32 -5.87
N ASP A 203 1.71 28.18 -5.09
CA ASP A 203 1.74 27.80 -3.69
C ASP A 203 1.67 26.28 -3.48
N VAL A 204 1.66 25.48 -4.55
CA VAL A 204 1.54 24.01 -4.54
C VAL A 204 2.61 23.38 -5.42
N ASP A 205 3.25 22.34 -4.91
CA ASP A 205 4.36 21.65 -5.56
C ASP A 205 3.90 20.38 -6.32
N ALA A 206 2.92 19.64 -5.76
CA ALA A 206 2.45 18.39 -6.34
C ALA A 206 1.00 18.04 -5.93
N ILE A 207 0.42 17.06 -6.62
CA ILE A 207 -0.88 16.46 -6.30
C ILE A 207 -0.69 15.01 -5.84
N VAL A 208 -1.41 14.60 -4.80
CA VAL A 208 -1.46 13.22 -4.32
C VAL A 208 -2.83 12.63 -4.59
N LEU A 209 -2.86 11.49 -5.26
CA LEU A 209 -4.08 10.72 -5.53
C LEU A 209 -4.15 9.50 -4.62
N LEU A 210 -5.11 9.49 -3.72
CA LEU A 210 -5.43 8.36 -2.84
C LEU A 210 -6.74 7.72 -3.32
N VAL A 211 -6.70 7.17 -4.52
CA VAL A 211 -7.85 6.64 -5.27
C VAL A 211 -7.49 5.31 -5.94
N ARG A 212 -8.50 4.59 -6.45
CA ARG A 212 -8.27 3.36 -7.22
C ARG A 212 -8.12 3.63 -8.71
N ALA A 213 -7.62 2.66 -9.47
CA ALA A 213 -7.36 2.74 -10.90
C ALA A 213 -8.52 3.32 -11.73
N PRO A 214 -9.78 2.88 -11.59
CA PRO A 214 -10.89 3.44 -12.36
C PRO A 214 -11.09 4.95 -12.11
N GLN A 215 -10.92 5.40 -10.87
CA GLN A 215 -11.02 6.83 -10.53
C GLN A 215 -9.81 7.62 -11.06
N ALA A 216 -8.61 7.06 -10.95
CA ALA A 216 -7.39 7.70 -11.45
C ALA A 216 -7.45 7.94 -12.97
N ARG A 217 -7.96 6.95 -13.73
CA ARG A 217 -8.17 7.04 -15.18
C ARG A 217 -9.15 8.15 -15.58
N LEU A 218 -10.14 8.47 -14.72
CA LEU A 218 -11.06 9.59 -14.94
C LEU A 218 -10.46 10.93 -14.51
N LEU A 219 -9.70 10.95 -13.43
CA LEU A 219 -9.16 12.17 -12.82
C LEU A 219 -7.98 12.73 -13.60
N LEU A 220 -7.04 11.89 -14.02
CA LEU A 220 -5.76 12.36 -14.56
C LEU A 220 -5.90 13.11 -15.89
N PRO A 221 -6.74 12.68 -16.87
CA PRO A 221 -7.01 13.48 -18.05
C PRO A 221 -7.61 14.84 -17.72
N GLN A 222 -8.55 14.90 -16.76
CA GLN A 222 -9.16 16.16 -16.32
C GLN A 222 -8.16 17.08 -15.62
N LEU A 223 -7.24 16.52 -14.82
CA LEU A 223 -6.13 17.26 -14.21
C LEU A 223 -5.19 17.87 -15.26
N ARG A 224 -4.86 17.13 -16.32
CA ARG A 224 -3.97 17.60 -17.39
C ARG A 224 -4.54 18.77 -18.21
N THR A 225 -5.86 18.87 -18.31
CA THR A 225 -6.49 20.03 -18.97
C THR A 225 -6.43 21.29 -18.12
N ARG A 226 -6.02 21.19 -16.85
CA ARG A 226 -5.96 22.27 -15.89
C ARG A 226 -4.57 22.89 -15.83
N GLN A 227 -4.43 24.08 -16.40
CA GLN A 227 -3.19 24.86 -16.34
C GLN A 227 -2.97 25.55 -14.98
N ASP A 228 -4.01 25.59 -14.15
CA ASP A 228 -4.00 26.20 -12.81
C ASP A 228 -3.61 25.22 -11.70
N LEU A 229 -3.31 23.97 -12.02
CA LEU A 229 -2.85 22.94 -11.07
C LEU A 229 -1.43 22.45 -11.42
N PRO A 230 -0.64 21.99 -10.43
CA PRO A 230 0.70 21.45 -10.68
C PRO A 230 0.63 20.16 -11.53
N GLY A 231 1.66 19.93 -12.35
CA GLY A 231 1.73 18.78 -13.25
C GLY A 231 2.23 17.48 -12.62
N GLU A 232 2.92 17.53 -11.47
CA GLU A 232 3.43 16.32 -10.83
C GLU A 232 2.37 15.67 -9.95
N VAL A 233 2.12 14.37 -10.22
CA VAL A 233 1.07 13.60 -9.56
C VAL A 233 1.64 12.30 -9.01
N TYR A 234 1.36 12.02 -7.73
CA TYR A 234 1.80 10.85 -6.99
C TYR A 234 0.60 10.04 -6.48
N ALA A 235 0.74 8.72 -6.45
CA ALA A 235 -0.31 7.83 -5.97
C ALA A 235 0.23 6.60 -5.23
N THR A 236 -0.66 5.87 -4.56
CA THR A 236 -0.41 4.54 -4.03
C THR A 236 -0.53 3.46 -5.11
N SER A 237 -0.18 2.22 -4.80
CA SER A 237 -0.35 1.06 -5.69
C SER A 237 -1.78 0.85 -6.18
N ALA A 238 -2.78 1.40 -5.48
CA ALA A 238 -4.20 1.25 -5.81
C ALA A 238 -4.58 1.77 -7.21
N VAL A 239 -3.74 2.61 -7.84
CA VAL A 239 -3.93 3.10 -9.22
C VAL A 239 -3.52 2.08 -10.29
N TYR A 240 -2.86 0.99 -9.90
CA TYR A 240 -2.43 -0.08 -10.80
C TYR A 240 -3.13 -1.39 -10.45
N GLU A 241 -3.75 -2.04 -11.44
CA GLU A 241 -4.51 -3.27 -11.22
C GLU A 241 -3.63 -4.54 -11.15
N GLY A 242 -2.29 -4.41 -11.10
CA GLY A 242 -1.36 -5.53 -10.97
C GLY A 242 -1.08 -6.26 -12.29
N ARG A 243 -1.65 -5.81 -13.39
CA ARG A 243 -1.37 -6.27 -14.76
C ARG A 243 -1.35 -5.09 -15.71
N PRO A 244 -0.42 -5.06 -16.69
CA PRO A 244 -0.41 -4.02 -17.69
C PRO A 244 -1.69 -4.03 -18.55
N ASN A 245 -2.30 -2.87 -18.72
CA ASN A 245 -3.41 -2.67 -19.66
C ASN A 245 -3.19 -1.35 -20.43
N PRO A 246 -2.29 -1.34 -21.43
CA PRO A 246 -1.91 -0.12 -22.14
C PRO A 246 -3.08 0.64 -22.75
N ALA A 247 -4.15 -0.06 -23.12
CA ALA A 247 -5.33 0.57 -23.70
C ALA A 247 -6.09 1.45 -22.70
N LEU A 248 -6.20 1.02 -21.44
CA LEU A 248 -6.88 1.77 -20.37
C LEU A 248 -5.92 2.68 -19.60
N ASP A 249 -4.67 2.24 -19.41
CA ASP A 249 -3.72 2.89 -18.50
C ASP A 249 -2.95 4.05 -19.19
N ARG A 250 -3.12 4.25 -20.51
CA ARG A 250 -2.56 5.41 -21.21
C ARG A 250 -3.08 6.74 -20.64
N ASP A 251 -4.27 6.75 -20.08
CA ASP A 251 -4.81 7.90 -19.36
C ASP A 251 -4.00 8.23 -18.08
N LEU A 252 -3.22 7.26 -17.57
CA LEU A 252 -2.38 7.42 -16.38
C LEU A 252 -0.94 7.87 -16.69
N ASP A 253 -0.55 8.05 -17.96
CA ASP A 253 0.83 8.42 -18.32
C ASP A 253 1.33 9.61 -17.50
N GLY A 254 2.58 9.56 -17.03
CA GLY A 254 3.19 10.57 -16.19
C GLY A 254 2.87 10.47 -14.69
N LEU A 255 1.83 9.73 -14.28
CA LEU A 255 1.54 9.46 -12.88
C LEU A 255 2.64 8.60 -12.26
N GLN A 256 3.19 9.05 -11.13
CA GLN A 256 4.14 8.27 -10.33
C GLN A 256 3.40 7.56 -9.20
N PHE A 257 3.74 6.30 -8.96
CA PHE A 257 3.15 5.51 -7.88
C PHE A 257 4.16 4.50 -7.31
N CYS A 258 3.92 4.04 -6.10
CA CYS A 258 4.73 3.02 -5.45
C CYS A 258 4.02 1.67 -5.45
N ASP A 259 4.78 0.58 -5.68
CA ASP A 259 4.26 -0.79 -5.61
C ASP A 259 5.39 -1.78 -5.31
N SER A 260 5.03 -3.06 -5.22
CA SER A 260 5.96 -4.17 -5.04
C SER A 260 6.90 -4.33 -6.25
N PRO A 261 8.22 -4.46 -6.06
CA PRO A 261 9.17 -4.65 -7.16
C PRO A 261 8.86 -5.87 -8.01
N TRP A 262 8.36 -6.95 -7.41
CA TRP A 262 7.95 -8.17 -8.11
C TRP A 262 6.85 -7.94 -9.16
N LEU A 263 5.94 -6.99 -8.90
CA LEU A 263 4.88 -6.63 -9.85
C LEU A 263 5.36 -5.69 -10.96
N LEU A 264 6.32 -4.83 -10.63
CA LEU A 264 6.80 -3.79 -11.53
C LEU A 264 7.98 -4.23 -12.42
N GLY A 265 8.49 -5.45 -12.24
CA GLY A 265 9.72 -5.90 -12.89
C GLY A 265 10.97 -5.19 -12.35
N GLY A 266 10.90 -4.70 -11.11
CA GLY A 266 12.05 -4.16 -10.39
C GLY A 266 12.99 -5.26 -9.89
N TYR A 267 14.06 -4.84 -9.21
CA TYR A 267 15.00 -5.80 -8.64
C TYR A 267 14.33 -6.64 -7.54
N VAL A 268 14.49 -7.95 -7.66
CA VAL A 268 14.18 -8.93 -6.61
C VAL A 268 15.34 -9.91 -6.46
N PRO A 269 15.57 -10.49 -5.27
CA PRO A 269 16.61 -11.51 -5.07
C PRO A 269 16.44 -12.73 -5.96
N GLY A 270 17.54 -13.40 -6.31
CA GLY A 270 17.51 -14.56 -7.19
C GLY A 270 16.82 -15.82 -6.62
N ASP A 271 16.57 -15.84 -5.32
CA ASP A 271 15.78 -16.88 -4.63
C ASP A 271 14.27 -16.56 -4.60
N VAL A 272 13.86 -15.38 -5.09
CA VAL A 272 12.45 -15.04 -5.33
C VAL A 272 12.04 -15.59 -6.69
N PRO A 273 10.96 -16.41 -6.75
CA PRO A 273 10.47 -16.93 -8.01
C PRO A 273 10.11 -15.81 -8.99
N GLU A 274 10.60 -15.90 -10.21
CA GLU A 274 10.27 -14.92 -11.25
C GLU A 274 8.79 -14.99 -11.62
N ARG A 275 8.14 -13.84 -11.75
CA ARG A 275 6.73 -13.75 -12.13
C ARG A 275 6.45 -14.42 -13.48
N SER A 276 7.35 -14.27 -14.43
CA SER A 276 7.27 -14.89 -15.76
C SER A 276 7.19 -16.44 -15.71
N ALA A 277 7.94 -17.05 -14.79
CA ALA A 277 7.93 -18.49 -14.60
C ALA A 277 6.63 -19.02 -13.98
N LEU A 278 5.86 -18.14 -13.35
CA LEU A 278 4.61 -18.46 -12.66
C LEU A 278 3.36 -17.96 -13.41
N ALA A 279 3.50 -17.49 -14.64
CA ALA A 279 2.42 -16.87 -15.43
C ALA A 279 1.18 -17.79 -15.67
N GLY A 280 1.30 -19.10 -15.39
CA GLY A 280 0.16 -20.04 -15.44
C GLY A 280 -0.76 -19.99 -14.23
N LEU A 281 -0.37 -19.32 -13.14
CA LEU A 281 -1.16 -19.21 -11.92
C LEU A 281 -2.00 -17.92 -11.96
N PRO A 282 -3.34 -18.00 -11.81
CA PRO A 282 -4.20 -16.81 -11.95
C PRO A 282 -3.94 -15.74 -10.90
N THR A 283 -3.40 -16.10 -9.73
CA THR A 283 -3.11 -15.19 -8.62
C THR A 283 -1.81 -14.39 -8.81
N THR A 284 -0.97 -14.76 -9.79
CA THR A 284 0.24 -13.99 -10.12
C THR A 284 -0.06 -12.73 -10.93
N ASP A 285 -1.31 -12.54 -11.33
CA ASP A 285 -1.76 -11.42 -12.14
C ASP A 285 -2.98 -10.72 -11.50
N GLY A 286 -3.19 -9.46 -11.84
CA GLY A 286 -4.29 -8.68 -11.32
C GLY A 286 -4.19 -8.34 -9.82
N PRO A 287 -5.31 -8.08 -9.14
CA PRO A 287 -5.32 -7.61 -7.75
C PRO A 287 -4.73 -8.60 -6.73
N ALA A 288 -4.77 -9.90 -7.03
CA ALA A 288 -4.23 -10.94 -6.16
C ALA A 288 -2.68 -11.00 -6.16
N ALA A 289 -2.04 -10.46 -7.18
CA ALA A 289 -0.58 -10.57 -7.36
C ALA A 289 0.22 -9.98 -6.19
N ARG A 290 -0.29 -8.94 -5.51
CA ARG A 290 0.35 -8.38 -4.31
C ARG A 290 0.31 -9.35 -3.14
N LEU A 291 -0.80 -10.07 -2.98
CA LEU A 291 -0.95 -11.09 -1.94
C LEU A 291 -0.07 -12.32 -2.23
N PHE A 292 0.07 -12.66 -3.51
CA PHE A 292 1.01 -13.69 -3.94
C PHE A 292 2.46 -13.31 -3.59
N ALA A 293 2.92 -12.13 -3.98
CA ALA A 293 4.23 -11.60 -3.63
C ALA A 293 4.45 -11.52 -2.11
N TYR A 294 3.39 -11.18 -1.37
CA TYR A 294 3.38 -11.16 0.09
C TYR A 294 3.60 -12.56 0.67
N GLY A 295 2.98 -13.59 0.09
CA GLY A 295 3.21 -14.98 0.49
C GLY A 295 4.65 -15.42 0.25
N ILE A 296 5.28 -15.02 -0.86
CA ILE A 296 6.70 -15.27 -1.12
C ILE A 296 7.55 -14.72 0.00
N ASP A 297 7.38 -13.45 0.35
CA ASP A 297 8.18 -12.82 1.40
C ASP A 297 7.88 -13.39 2.78
N ALA A 298 6.63 -13.75 3.05
CA ALA A 298 6.26 -14.36 4.30
C ALA A 298 7.01 -15.69 4.55
N TRP A 299 7.17 -16.51 3.52
CA TRP A 299 8.02 -17.71 3.61
C TRP A 299 9.49 -17.36 3.84
N ARG A 300 10.04 -16.46 3.06
CA ARG A 300 11.46 -16.07 3.10
C ARG A 300 11.87 -15.39 4.40
N LEU A 301 10.94 -14.74 5.09
CA LEU A 301 11.20 -14.07 6.37
C LEU A 301 11.24 -15.04 7.55
N LEU A 302 10.62 -16.23 7.48
CA LEU A 302 10.58 -17.19 8.60
C LEU A 302 11.95 -17.52 9.19
N PRO A 303 12.98 -17.87 8.41
CA PRO A 303 14.31 -18.17 8.96
C PRO A 303 15.07 -16.91 9.43
N LEU A 304 14.54 -15.72 9.17
CA LEU A 304 15.17 -14.45 9.47
C LEU A 304 14.55 -13.71 10.66
N LEU A 305 13.56 -14.28 11.35
CA LEU A 305 12.83 -13.61 12.44
C LEU A 305 13.77 -13.09 13.53
N ASP A 306 14.63 -13.95 14.06
CA ASP A 306 15.57 -13.58 15.11
C ASP A 306 16.59 -12.53 14.64
N TRP A 307 17.05 -12.66 13.39
CA TRP A 307 17.99 -11.70 12.84
C TRP A 307 17.35 -10.31 12.64
N LEU A 308 16.15 -10.25 12.11
CA LEU A 308 15.41 -9.00 11.92
C LEU A 308 15.05 -8.34 13.26
N GLU A 309 14.66 -9.12 14.27
CA GLU A 309 14.40 -8.63 15.61
C GLU A 309 15.67 -8.04 16.25
N ALA A 310 16.80 -8.74 16.11
CA ALA A 310 18.07 -8.31 16.66
C ALA A 310 18.69 -7.10 15.93
N ASN A 311 18.29 -6.84 14.68
CA ASN A 311 18.86 -5.81 13.83
C ASN A 311 17.78 -4.84 13.30
N PRO A 312 17.08 -4.07 14.17
CA PRO A 312 16.03 -3.15 13.74
C PRO A 312 16.55 -2.13 12.74
N GLY A 313 15.83 -1.98 11.63
CA GLY A 313 16.18 -1.07 10.55
C GLY A 313 17.17 -1.63 9.51
N GLN A 314 17.82 -2.76 9.76
CA GLN A 314 18.51 -3.50 8.71
C GLN A 314 17.47 -4.11 7.78
N ALA A 315 17.72 -4.04 6.47
CA ALA A 315 16.77 -4.45 5.46
C ALA A 315 17.26 -5.64 4.65
N VAL A 316 16.32 -6.49 4.25
CA VAL A 316 16.52 -7.56 3.27
C VAL A 316 15.66 -7.27 2.04
N ASP A 317 16.14 -7.60 0.86
CA ASP A 317 15.37 -7.45 -0.36
C ASP A 317 14.32 -8.55 -0.46
N GLY A 318 13.11 -8.19 -0.84
CA GLY A 318 11.97 -9.08 -0.98
C GLY A 318 11.16 -8.86 -2.25
N ALA A 319 10.15 -9.69 -2.44
CA ALA A 319 9.18 -9.59 -3.53
C ALA A 319 8.29 -8.33 -3.40
N THR A 320 7.97 -7.93 -2.16
CA THR A 320 7.10 -6.78 -1.88
C THR A 320 7.84 -5.48 -1.60
N GLY A 321 9.17 -5.49 -1.58
CA GLY A 321 10.02 -4.32 -1.32
C GLY A 321 11.26 -4.68 -0.50
N LYS A 322 11.99 -3.66 -0.01
CA LYS A 322 13.00 -3.88 1.01
C LYS A 322 12.32 -3.95 2.38
N LEU A 323 12.59 -5.03 3.10
CA LEU A 323 11.88 -5.42 4.32
C LEU A 323 12.79 -5.23 5.52
N SER A 324 12.34 -4.51 6.54
CA SER A 324 13.07 -4.31 7.78
C SER A 324 12.12 -4.36 8.98
N ALA A 325 12.55 -4.86 10.11
CA ALA A 325 11.77 -4.80 11.34
C ALA A 325 11.96 -3.45 12.05
N ASP A 326 10.88 -2.89 12.58
CA ASP A 326 10.97 -1.79 13.53
C ASP A 326 11.07 -2.33 14.98
N ARG A 327 11.27 -1.43 15.94
CA ARG A 327 11.43 -1.77 17.38
C ARG A 327 10.16 -2.40 18.00
N ASN A 328 9.03 -2.35 17.32
CA ASN A 328 7.78 -2.98 17.76
C ASN A 328 7.53 -4.33 17.07
N GLY A 329 8.54 -4.89 16.39
CA GLY A 329 8.43 -6.13 15.63
C GLY A 329 7.56 -6.03 14.37
N ARG A 330 7.33 -4.83 13.83
CA ARG A 330 6.57 -4.65 12.58
C ARG A 330 7.52 -4.60 11.40
N ILE A 331 7.27 -5.43 10.40
CA ILE A 331 8.00 -5.39 9.14
C ILE A 331 7.53 -4.18 8.33
N ARG A 332 8.46 -3.30 8.02
CA ARG A 332 8.29 -2.12 7.17
C ARG A 332 8.77 -2.43 5.76
N ARG A 333 8.09 -1.89 4.78
CA ARG A 333 8.41 -2.07 3.37
C ARG A 333 8.88 -0.75 2.75
N LEU A 334 10.04 -0.76 2.13
CA LEU A 334 10.43 0.30 1.19
C LEU A 334 10.06 -0.17 -0.22
N LEU A 335 9.08 0.51 -0.81
CA LEU A 335 8.47 0.15 -2.08
C LEU A 335 9.28 0.67 -3.27
N THR A 336 9.08 0.05 -4.42
CA THR A 336 9.63 0.50 -5.70
C THR A 336 8.71 1.56 -6.31
N TRP A 337 9.31 2.61 -6.88
CA TRP A 337 8.57 3.65 -7.58
C TRP A 337 8.51 3.35 -9.08
N ALA A 338 7.36 3.62 -9.67
CA ALA A 338 7.14 3.53 -11.10
C ALA A 338 6.39 4.75 -11.61
N ARG A 339 6.52 5.01 -12.91
CA ARG A 339 5.75 6.00 -13.65
C ARG A 339 5.07 5.31 -14.82
N PHE A 340 3.83 5.68 -15.10
CA PHE A 340 3.19 5.22 -16.32
C PHE A 340 3.78 5.91 -17.55
N GLU A 341 4.19 5.10 -18.53
CA GLU A 341 4.68 5.52 -19.85
C GLU A 341 4.04 4.67 -20.94
N ASN A 342 3.28 5.29 -21.83
CA ASN A 342 2.48 4.59 -22.85
C ASN A 342 1.52 3.54 -22.27
N GLY A 343 0.97 3.82 -21.09
CA GLY A 343 0.05 2.92 -20.37
C GLY A 343 0.71 1.73 -19.69
N VAL A 344 2.03 1.73 -19.55
CA VAL A 344 2.78 0.66 -18.87
C VAL A 344 3.58 1.27 -17.72
N PRO A 345 3.61 0.62 -16.54
CA PRO A 345 4.49 1.02 -15.45
C PRO A 345 5.97 0.83 -15.83
N VAL A 346 6.77 1.87 -15.66
CA VAL A 346 8.22 1.87 -15.83
C VAL A 346 8.85 2.27 -14.50
N VAL A 347 9.77 1.45 -13.99
CA VAL A 347 10.48 1.73 -12.72
C VAL A 347 11.26 3.01 -12.84
N VAL A 348 11.19 3.85 -11.81
CA VAL A 348 11.92 5.13 -11.71
C VAL A 348 12.64 5.22 -10.37
N ASP A 349 13.78 5.91 -10.36
CA ASP A 349 14.61 6.15 -9.17
C ASP A 349 14.00 7.20 -8.22
#